data_ba87e19eba60ee736b5e5a58ec8132f1
#
_entry.id   ba87e19eba60ee736b5e5a58ec8132f1
#
_cell.length_a   1.000
_cell.length_b   1.000
_cell.length_c   1.000
_cell.angle_alpha   90.00
_cell.angle_beta   90.00
_cell.angle_gamma   90.00
#
_symmetry.space_group_name_H-M   'P 1'
#
loop_
_entity.id
_entity.type
_entity.pdbx_description
1 polymer ?
#
loop_
_entity_poly.entity_id
_entity_poly.type
_entity_poly.pdbx_seq_one_letter_code
_entity_poly.pdbx_strand_id
1 'polypeptide(L)'
;MKITSLKLWTVPLTSHEAYYMADGKTCETVISVVVALETDAGITGWGEVCPIPHYLPAYAGGVAPAMEELWPVLCGADPVGPEAVMAKANGWLIGHEYAKSALDIALWDIMGKVANMPLYTLLGGRRQADMPLYHSITCIAPDEMVKIARDAQANGMTQFQVKLGADDNWEADVARLRMVREAVGSGPLVYGDWNCGATSLDAIRVGRAVQDLDIMLEQPCATMEDCKRVKDATHLPMKMDENAHDTSSMLKARQLGVMDAVAIKLSK
;
A
#
# COMPACT_ATOMS: atom_id res chain seq x y z
N MET A 1 -22.32 6.59 -24.27
CA MET A 1 -22.65 6.66 -22.82
C MET A 1 -21.98 7.89 -22.23
N LYS A 2 -22.64 8.54 -21.25
CA LYS A 2 -22.08 9.77 -20.66
C LYS A 2 -22.20 9.72 -19.15
N ILE A 3 -21.18 10.21 -18.45
CA ILE A 3 -21.21 10.43 -17.00
C ILE A 3 -22.17 11.57 -16.71
N THR A 4 -23.15 11.37 -15.82
CA THR A 4 -24.18 12.34 -15.49
C THR A 4 -24.19 12.78 -14.04
N SER A 5 -23.58 11.99 -13.12
CA SER A 5 -23.56 12.28 -11.70
C SER A 5 -22.31 11.67 -11.05
N LEU A 6 -21.82 12.36 -10.04
CA LEU A 6 -20.75 11.92 -9.14
C LEU A 6 -21.26 12.05 -7.71
N LYS A 7 -21.22 10.95 -6.95
CA LYS A 7 -21.62 10.92 -5.54
C LYS A 7 -20.48 10.39 -4.69
N LEU A 8 -20.37 10.90 -3.48
CA LEU A 8 -19.33 10.50 -2.52
C LEU A 8 -19.95 10.20 -1.16
N TRP A 9 -19.40 9.21 -0.50
CA TRP A 9 -19.71 8.87 0.90
C TRP A 9 -18.41 8.70 1.66
N THR A 10 -18.35 9.33 2.83
CA THR A 10 -17.25 9.15 3.78
C THR A 10 -17.67 8.13 4.83
N VAL A 11 -16.92 7.04 4.93
CA VAL A 11 -17.25 5.89 5.78
C VAL A 11 -16.10 5.66 6.77
N PRO A 12 -16.33 5.80 8.08
CA PRO A 12 -15.35 5.40 9.08
C PRO A 12 -15.30 3.86 9.16
N LEU A 13 -14.12 3.29 9.02
CA LEU A 13 -13.87 1.86 9.15
C LEU A 13 -12.99 1.64 10.38
N THR A 14 -13.51 0.93 11.37
CA THR A 14 -12.76 0.58 12.57
C THR A 14 -12.05 -0.75 12.35
N SER A 15 -10.75 -0.78 12.61
CA SER A 15 -9.93 -1.99 12.53
C SER A 15 -10.34 -3.00 13.59
N HIS A 16 -10.21 -4.29 13.29
CA HIS A 16 -10.47 -5.36 14.28
C HIS A 16 -9.52 -5.31 15.47
N GLU A 17 -8.33 -4.78 15.26
CA GLU A 17 -7.30 -4.54 16.29
C GLU A 17 -6.56 -3.23 16.01
N ALA A 18 -6.03 -2.62 17.07
CA ALA A 18 -5.23 -1.42 16.93
C ALA A 18 -3.91 -1.75 16.19
N TYR A 19 -3.54 -0.90 15.24
CA TYR A 19 -2.38 -1.10 14.41
C TYR A 19 -1.32 -0.04 14.72
N TYR A 20 -0.21 -0.48 15.30
CA TYR A 20 0.90 0.38 15.71
C TYR A 20 2.04 0.31 14.70
N MET A 21 2.58 1.47 14.36
CA MET A 21 3.65 1.67 13.38
C MET A 21 4.77 2.53 13.99
N ALA A 22 5.82 2.75 13.22
CA ALA A 22 6.93 3.63 13.58
C ALA A 22 6.47 5.04 13.98
N ASP A 23 7.28 5.73 14.81
CA ASP A 23 7.03 7.08 15.31
C ASP A 23 5.72 7.23 16.09
N GLY A 24 5.22 6.19 16.75
CA GLY A 24 3.97 6.23 17.51
C GLY A 24 2.70 6.41 16.66
N LYS A 25 2.79 6.20 15.35
CA LYS A 25 1.64 6.27 14.45
C LYS A 25 0.71 5.09 14.69
N THR A 26 -0.60 5.34 14.66
CA THR A 26 -1.62 4.31 14.87
C THR A 26 -2.70 4.35 13.80
N CYS A 27 -3.30 3.21 13.50
CA CYS A 27 -4.50 3.08 12.70
C CYS A 27 -5.54 2.26 13.47
N GLU A 28 -6.45 2.92 14.17
CA GLU A 28 -7.62 2.29 14.80
C GLU A 28 -8.87 2.48 13.93
N THR A 29 -9.10 3.71 13.48
CA THR A 29 -10.18 4.04 12.57
C THR A 29 -9.60 4.76 11.37
N VAL A 30 -9.87 4.24 10.19
CA VAL A 30 -9.50 4.85 8.93
C VAL A 30 -10.75 5.35 8.22
N ILE A 31 -10.61 6.42 7.47
CA ILE A 31 -11.72 7.03 6.75
C ILE A 31 -11.64 6.59 5.28
N SER A 32 -12.60 5.78 4.88
CA SER A 32 -12.79 5.42 3.47
C SER A 32 -13.69 6.43 2.77
N VAL A 33 -13.40 6.73 1.51
CA VAL A 33 -14.26 7.53 0.64
C VAL A 33 -14.69 6.68 -0.54
N VAL A 34 -15.98 6.39 -0.59
CA VAL A 34 -16.61 5.64 -1.68
C VAL A 34 -17.11 6.63 -2.73
N VAL A 35 -16.83 6.33 -3.99
CA VAL A 35 -17.22 7.14 -5.15
C VAL A 35 -18.18 6.34 -6.02
N ALA A 36 -19.28 6.98 -6.46
CA ALA A 36 -20.17 6.45 -7.49
C ALA A 36 -20.23 7.40 -8.68
N LEU A 37 -19.95 6.87 -9.88
CA LEU A 37 -20.17 7.52 -11.16
C LEU A 37 -21.43 6.97 -11.79
N GLU A 38 -22.45 7.79 -11.98
CA GLU A 38 -23.70 7.40 -12.65
C GLU A 38 -23.66 7.83 -14.12
N THR A 39 -24.27 7.04 -14.98
CA THR A 39 -24.31 7.29 -16.44
C THR A 39 -25.74 7.45 -16.94
N ASP A 40 -25.90 8.07 -18.11
CA ASP A 40 -27.19 8.19 -18.84
C ASP A 40 -27.74 6.84 -19.31
N ALA A 41 -26.95 5.77 -19.26
CA ALA A 41 -27.39 4.41 -19.58
C ALA A 41 -27.84 3.61 -18.33
N GLY A 42 -27.93 4.24 -17.15
CA GLY A 42 -28.36 3.59 -15.91
C GLY A 42 -27.29 2.68 -15.29
N ILE A 43 -26.06 2.71 -15.78
CA ILE A 43 -24.92 1.98 -15.20
C ILE A 43 -24.24 2.88 -14.20
N THR A 44 -23.98 2.35 -13.00
CA THR A 44 -23.19 3.02 -11.95
C THR A 44 -21.86 2.29 -11.76
N GLY A 45 -20.75 3.03 -11.82
CA GLY A 45 -19.42 2.55 -11.43
C GLY A 45 -19.09 2.93 -10.01
N TRP A 46 -18.49 2.01 -9.30
CA TRP A 46 -18.07 2.19 -7.90
C TRP A 46 -16.55 2.17 -7.78
N GLY A 47 -16.04 3.11 -7.00
CA GLY A 47 -14.64 3.16 -6.62
C GLY A 47 -14.49 3.53 -5.16
N GLU A 48 -13.31 3.27 -4.60
CA GLU A 48 -13.02 3.53 -3.20
C GLU A 48 -11.56 3.92 -3.03
N VAL A 49 -11.31 4.83 -2.10
CA VAL A 49 -9.98 5.10 -1.58
C VAL A 49 -10.04 5.26 -0.07
N CYS A 50 -9.06 4.68 0.62
CA CYS A 50 -8.87 4.80 2.06
C CYS A 50 -7.51 5.45 2.33
N PRO A 51 -7.39 6.79 2.27
CA PRO A 51 -6.12 7.48 2.44
C PRO A 51 -5.69 7.45 3.90
N ILE A 52 -4.42 7.07 4.14
CA ILE A 52 -3.84 7.03 5.48
C ILE A 52 -2.72 8.07 5.54
N PRO A 53 -2.93 9.24 6.17
CA PRO A 53 -2.01 10.38 6.11
C PRO A 53 -0.70 10.16 6.88
N HIS A 54 -0.61 9.11 7.69
CA HIS A 54 0.56 8.84 8.51
C HIS A 54 1.77 8.34 7.72
N TYR A 55 1.56 7.76 6.54
CA TYR A 55 2.64 7.26 5.67
C TYR A 55 2.40 7.49 4.16
N LEU A 56 1.25 8.05 3.79
CA LEU A 56 0.96 8.43 2.40
C LEU A 56 0.72 9.94 2.31
N PRO A 57 1.09 10.60 1.21
CA PRO A 57 0.77 12.01 0.97
C PRO A 57 -0.71 12.17 0.56
N ALA A 58 -1.62 11.69 1.41
CA ALA A 58 -3.04 11.54 1.12
C ALA A 58 -3.87 11.69 2.40
N TYR A 59 -5.06 12.28 2.31
CA TYR A 59 -6.00 12.36 3.43
C TYR A 59 -7.45 12.37 2.92
N ALA A 60 -8.38 11.80 3.69
CA ALA A 60 -9.76 11.60 3.26
C ALA A 60 -10.50 12.93 2.95
N GLY A 61 -10.25 13.98 3.73
CA GLY A 61 -10.84 15.30 3.51
C GLY A 61 -10.44 15.98 2.20
N GLY A 62 -9.39 15.51 1.52
CA GLY A 62 -8.96 16.03 0.22
C GLY A 62 -9.65 15.36 -0.97
N VAL A 63 -10.37 14.25 -0.77
CA VAL A 63 -10.99 13.51 -1.88
C VAL A 63 -12.15 14.29 -2.49
N ALA A 64 -13.09 14.79 -1.67
CA ALA A 64 -14.25 15.50 -2.16
C ALA A 64 -13.89 16.78 -2.93
N PRO A 65 -13.03 17.70 -2.42
CA PRO A 65 -12.59 18.86 -3.19
C PRO A 65 -11.85 18.50 -4.49
N ALA A 66 -11.04 17.43 -4.49
CA ALA A 66 -10.38 16.97 -5.70
C ALA A 66 -11.40 16.47 -6.75
N MET A 67 -12.45 15.79 -6.33
CA MET A 67 -13.53 15.33 -7.22
C MET A 67 -14.39 16.49 -7.73
N GLU A 68 -14.65 17.50 -6.91
CA GLU A 68 -15.34 18.73 -7.33
C GLU A 68 -14.54 19.48 -8.41
N GLU A 69 -13.21 19.59 -8.22
CA GLU A 69 -12.33 20.19 -9.22
C GLU A 69 -12.27 19.38 -10.53
N LEU A 70 -12.38 18.06 -10.47
CA LEU A 70 -12.37 17.17 -11.63
C LEU A 70 -13.74 17.14 -12.35
N TRP A 71 -14.83 17.50 -11.69
CA TRP A 71 -16.18 17.38 -12.24
C TRP A 71 -16.36 18.02 -13.63
N PRO A 72 -15.83 19.22 -13.94
CA PRO A 72 -15.97 19.83 -15.27
C PRO A 72 -15.45 18.97 -16.44
N VAL A 73 -14.43 18.13 -16.19
CA VAL A 73 -13.88 17.24 -17.22
C VAL A 73 -14.49 15.85 -17.22
N LEU A 74 -15.19 15.49 -16.15
CA LEU A 74 -15.90 14.21 -16.01
C LEU A 74 -17.32 14.27 -16.54
N CYS A 75 -18.04 15.37 -16.28
CA CYS A 75 -19.43 15.55 -16.69
C CYS A 75 -19.57 15.48 -18.21
N GLY A 76 -20.39 14.54 -18.68
CA GLY A 76 -20.60 14.30 -20.11
C GLY A 76 -19.50 13.52 -20.82
N ALA A 77 -18.42 13.14 -20.13
CA ALA A 77 -17.39 12.26 -20.68
C ALA A 77 -17.95 10.85 -20.92
N ASP A 78 -17.39 10.13 -21.90
CA ASP A 78 -17.69 8.73 -22.12
C ASP A 78 -16.80 7.87 -21.20
N PRO A 79 -17.39 7.14 -20.24
CA PRO A 79 -16.62 6.30 -19.32
C PRO A 79 -16.10 5.00 -19.95
N VAL A 80 -16.53 4.67 -21.16
CA VAL A 80 -16.04 3.49 -21.89
C VAL A 80 -14.70 3.83 -22.52
N GLY A 81 -13.65 3.59 -21.83
CA GLY A 81 -12.27 4.01 -22.15
C GLY A 81 -11.65 4.76 -20.96
N PRO A 82 -11.47 4.05 -19.82
CA PRO A 82 -10.96 4.65 -18.57
C PRO A 82 -9.73 5.51 -18.78
N GLU A 83 -8.77 5.03 -19.57
CA GLU A 83 -7.49 5.72 -19.83
C GLU A 83 -7.67 7.11 -20.46
N ALA A 84 -8.66 7.27 -21.38
CA ALA A 84 -8.91 8.55 -22.03
C ALA A 84 -9.52 9.59 -21.05
N VAL A 85 -10.37 9.14 -20.13
CA VAL A 85 -10.95 9.98 -19.07
C VAL A 85 -9.86 10.36 -18.07
N MET A 86 -9.05 9.38 -17.64
CA MET A 86 -7.95 9.60 -16.70
C MET A 86 -6.87 10.50 -17.27
N ALA A 87 -6.56 10.41 -18.56
CA ALA A 87 -5.64 11.35 -19.22
C ALA A 87 -6.10 12.80 -19.11
N LYS A 88 -7.40 13.06 -19.29
CA LYS A 88 -7.98 14.40 -19.11
C LYS A 88 -7.95 14.83 -17.64
N ALA A 89 -8.31 13.94 -16.71
CA ALA A 89 -8.27 14.20 -15.28
C ALA A 89 -6.83 14.53 -14.80
N ASN A 90 -5.85 13.80 -15.29
CA ASN A 90 -4.44 14.03 -14.97
C ASN A 90 -3.89 15.34 -15.55
N GLY A 91 -4.36 15.75 -16.73
CA GLY A 91 -3.99 17.04 -17.32
C GLY A 91 -4.70 18.23 -16.65
N TRP A 92 -5.86 18.01 -16.07
CA TRP A 92 -6.65 19.06 -15.40
C TRP A 92 -6.17 19.33 -13.97
N LEU A 93 -6.05 18.29 -13.17
CA LEU A 93 -5.60 18.36 -11.77
C LEU A 93 -4.27 17.64 -11.61
N ILE A 94 -3.22 18.37 -11.34
CA ILE A 94 -1.88 17.79 -11.10
C ILE A 94 -1.80 17.24 -9.67
N GLY A 95 -1.26 16.02 -9.50
CA GLY A 95 -1.20 15.34 -8.21
C GLY A 95 -2.55 14.74 -7.79
N HIS A 96 -2.76 14.58 -6.48
CA HIS A 96 -3.98 14.00 -5.91
C HIS A 96 -4.28 12.58 -6.38
N GLU A 97 -3.24 11.77 -6.59
CA GLU A 97 -3.34 10.41 -7.14
C GLU A 97 -4.28 9.52 -6.31
N TYR A 98 -4.28 9.70 -4.98
CA TYR A 98 -5.19 9.00 -4.08
C TYR A 98 -6.69 9.25 -4.40
N ALA A 99 -7.07 10.48 -4.74
CA ALA A 99 -8.45 10.79 -5.12
C ALA A 99 -8.77 10.22 -6.51
N LYS A 100 -7.85 10.39 -7.46
CA LYS A 100 -7.99 9.88 -8.82
C LYS A 100 -8.05 8.36 -8.88
N SER A 101 -7.43 7.64 -7.94
CA SER A 101 -7.51 6.18 -7.91
C SER A 101 -8.94 5.68 -7.70
N ALA A 102 -9.73 6.35 -6.85
CA ALA A 102 -11.14 6.02 -6.68
C ALA A 102 -11.95 6.28 -7.96
N LEU A 103 -11.62 7.35 -8.70
CA LEU A 103 -12.21 7.64 -10.00
C LEU A 103 -11.85 6.56 -11.02
N ASP A 104 -10.60 6.19 -11.12
CA ASP A 104 -10.09 5.17 -12.04
C ASP A 104 -10.77 3.82 -11.79
N ILE A 105 -10.86 3.39 -10.53
CA ILE A 105 -11.56 2.17 -10.13
C ILE A 105 -13.04 2.22 -10.57
N ALA A 106 -13.73 3.35 -10.38
CA ALA A 106 -15.12 3.49 -10.79
C ALA A 106 -15.29 3.42 -12.30
N LEU A 107 -14.37 3.99 -13.08
CA LEU A 107 -14.38 3.91 -14.54
C LEU A 107 -14.16 2.47 -15.02
N TRP A 108 -13.23 1.75 -14.45
CA TRP A 108 -13.00 0.35 -14.75
C TRP A 108 -14.17 -0.55 -14.35
N ASP A 109 -14.88 -0.23 -13.26
CA ASP A 109 -16.09 -0.93 -12.87
C ASP A 109 -17.22 -0.74 -13.90
N ILE A 110 -17.39 0.49 -14.45
CA ILE A 110 -18.29 0.74 -15.57
C ILE A 110 -17.88 -0.10 -16.79
N MET A 111 -16.61 -0.08 -17.13
CA MET A 111 -16.08 -0.83 -18.30
C MET A 111 -16.37 -2.33 -18.17
N GLY A 112 -16.13 -2.91 -16.99
CA GLY A 112 -16.45 -4.31 -16.70
C GLY A 112 -17.95 -4.64 -16.87
N LYS A 113 -18.80 -3.76 -16.35
CA LYS A 113 -20.27 -3.89 -16.46
C LYS A 113 -20.75 -3.77 -17.90
N VAL A 114 -20.22 -2.81 -18.65
CA VAL A 114 -20.55 -2.62 -20.08
C VAL A 114 -20.11 -3.82 -20.92
N ALA A 115 -18.90 -4.30 -20.69
CA ALA A 115 -18.37 -5.47 -21.38
C ALA A 115 -19.00 -6.79 -20.94
N ASN A 116 -19.76 -6.78 -19.84
CA ASN A 116 -20.27 -7.99 -19.15
C ASN A 116 -19.14 -9.01 -18.89
N MET A 117 -17.99 -8.52 -18.43
CA MET A 117 -16.79 -9.31 -18.17
C MET A 117 -16.20 -8.99 -16.79
N PRO A 118 -15.63 -9.98 -16.11
CA PRO A 118 -14.83 -9.71 -14.91
C PRO A 118 -13.63 -8.82 -15.26
N LEU A 119 -13.31 -7.89 -14.36
CA LEU A 119 -12.25 -6.91 -14.58
C LEU A 119 -10.89 -7.56 -14.88
N TYR A 120 -10.55 -8.68 -14.21
CA TYR A 120 -9.32 -9.39 -14.48
C TYR A 120 -9.21 -9.89 -15.94
N THR A 121 -10.34 -10.17 -16.59
CA THR A 121 -10.35 -10.57 -18.01
C THR A 121 -9.95 -9.41 -18.92
N LEU A 122 -10.49 -8.20 -18.63
CA LEU A 122 -10.16 -6.98 -19.35
C LEU A 122 -8.71 -6.55 -19.14
N LEU A 123 -8.14 -6.86 -17.97
CA LEU A 123 -6.75 -6.55 -17.62
C LEU A 123 -5.74 -7.62 -18.05
N GLY A 124 -6.11 -8.54 -18.93
CA GLY A 124 -5.19 -9.51 -19.53
C GLY A 124 -5.32 -10.94 -19.01
N GLY A 125 -6.36 -11.24 -18.23
CA GLY A 125 -6.69 -12.57 -17.75
C GLY A 125 -6.11 -12.92 -16.38
N ARG A 126 -6.69 -13.95 -15.78
CA ARG A 126 -6.28 -14.45 -14.46
C ARG A 126 -4.96 -15.22 -14.58
N ARG A 127 -3.89 -14.69 -14.04
CA ARG A 127 -2.57 -15.31 -14.06
C ARG A 127 -2.37 -16.36 -12.98
N GLN A 128 -3.09 -16.24 -11.88
CA GLN A 128 -2.87 -17.04 -10.68
C GLN A 128 -4.21 -17.39 -10.04
N ALA A 129 -4.41 -18.64 -9.68
CA ALA A 129 -5.67 -19.09 -9.07
C ALA A 129 -5.79 -18.57 -7.65
N ASP A 130 -4.72 -18.71 -6.87
CA ASP A 130 -4.67 -18.32 -5.47
C ASP A 130 -3.57 -17.28 -5.26
N MET A 131 -3.91 -16.18 -4.59
CA MET A 131 -2.96 -15.15 -4.20
C MET A 131 -2.56 -15.41 -2.75
N PRO A 132 -1.29 -15.74 -2.47
CA PRO A 132 -0.85 -15.88 -1.08
C PRO A 132 -0.92 -14.52 -0.39
N LEU A 133 -1.58 -14.50 0.76
CA LEU A 133 -1.67 -13.32 1.60
C LEU A 133 -0.50 -13.28 2.59
N TYR A 134 -0.17 -12.09 3.07
CA TYR A 134 0.72 -11.93 4.21
C TYR A 134 -0.07 -11.47 5.44
N HIS A 135 0.43 -11.83 6.61
CA HIS A 135 -0.07 -11.33 7.88
C HIS A 135 0.84 -10.19 8.36
N SER A 136 0.26 -9.01 8.55
CA SER A 136 0.98 -7.87 9.12
C SER A 136 0.85 -7.90 10.63
N ILE A 137 1.99 -7.96 11.32
CA ILE A 137 2.07 -7.99 12.78
C ILE A 137 2.36 -6.59 13.26
N THR A 138 1.43 -6.02 14.03
CA THR A 138 1.56 -4.67 14.61
C THR A 138 2.78 -4.55 15.53
N CYS A 139 3.34 -3.34 15.68
CA CYS A 139 4.56 -3.13 16.46
C CYS A 139 4.26 -3.10 17.97
N ILE A 140 4.39 -4.26 18.60
CA ILE A 140 4.14 -4.51 20.04
C ILE A 140 5.32 -5.26 20.67
N ALA A 141 5.16 -5.76 21.89
CA ALA A 141 6.19 -6.55 22.55
C ALA A 141 6.53 -7.83 21.75
N PRO A 142 7.80 -8.23 21.68
CA PRO A 142 8.24 -9.38 20.86
C PRO A 142 7.51 -10.69 21.13
N ASP A 143 7.22 -11.01 22.39
CA ASP A 143 6.51 -12.25 22.79
C ASP A 143 5.04 -12.24 22.32
N GLU A 144 4.38 -11.09 22.31
CA GLU A 144 3.04 -10.94 21.77
C GLU A 144 3.04 -11.11 20.25
N MET A 145 4.05 -10.53 19.56
CA MET A 145 4.23 -10.72 18.12
C MET A 145 4.45 -12.18 17.75
N VAL A 146 5.23 -12.92 18.56
CA VAL A 146 5.43 -14.36 18.39
C VAL A 146 4.12 -15.14 18.46
N LYS A 147 3.26 -14.79 19.41
CA LYS A 147 1.94 -15.43 19.53
C LYS A 147 1.09 -15.20 18.29
N ILE A 148 0.99 -13.94 17.84
CA ILE A 148 0.27 -13.57 16.62
C ILE A 148 0.82 -14.33 15.41
N ALA A 149 2.15 -14.39 15.27
CA ALA A 149 2.80 -15.08 14.16
C ALA A 149 2.47 -16.58 14.13
N ARG A 150 2.53 -17.25 15.28
CA ARG A 150 2.17 -18.68 15.41
C ARG A 150 0.71 -18.95 15.12
N ASP A 151 -0.19 -18.13 15.65
CA ASP A 151 -1.63 -18.24 15.42
C ASP A 151 -1.96 -18.05 13.93
N ALA A 152 -1.35 -17.05 13.27
CA ALA A 152 -1.50 -16.83 11.83
C ALA A 152 -0.92 -17.99 11.01
N GLN A 153 0.26 -18.52 11.39
CA GLN A 153 0.87 -19.67 10.73
C GLN A 153 -0.02 -20.95 10.87
N ALA A 154 -0.59 -21.18 12.03
CA ALA A 154 -1.53 -22.29 12.26
C ALA A 154 -2.78 -22.17 11.36
N ASN A 155 -3.15 -20.95 10.97
CA ASN A 155 -4.23 -20.65 10.01
C ASN A 155 -3.74 -20.61 8.54
N GLY A 156 -2.53 -21.10 8.24
CA GLY A 156 -2.02 -21.27 6.89
C GLY A 156 -1.26 -20.08 6.32
N MET A 157 -0.98 -19.03 7.10
CA MET A 157 -0.16 -17.91 6.64
C MET A 157 1.30 -18.34 6.48
N THR A 158 1.88 -17.96 5.36
CA THR A 158 3.27 -18.27 4.98
C THR A 158 4.13 -17.02 4.74
N GLN A 159 3.56 -15.84 4.92
CA GLN A 159 4.24 -14.56 4.75
C GLN A 159 3.90 -13.64 5.92
N PHE A 160 4.93 -13.02 6.51
CA PHE A 160 4.80 -12.20 7.71
C PHE A 160 5.52 -10.87 7.53
N GLN A 161 4.78 -9.78 7.69
CA GLN A 161 5.32 -8.43 7.81
C GLN A 161 5.41 -8.07 9.29
N VAL A 162 6.61 -7.81 9.77
CA VAL A 162 6.88 -7.42 11.16
C VAL A 162 7.03 -5.91 11.22
N LYS A 163 6.11 -5.21 11.89
CA LYS A 163 6.21 -3.76 12.07
C LYS A 163 7.30 -3.42 13.08
N LEU A 164 8.06 -2.39 12.77
CA LEU A 164 9.26 -1.96 13.49
C LEU A 164 9.23 -0.45 13.74
N GLY A 165 10.14 0.04 14.60
CA GLY A 165 10.36 1.47 14.79
C GLY A 165 9.37 2.18 15.71
N ALA A 166 8.61 1.45 16.55
CA ALA A 166 7.74 2.09 17.53
C ALA A 166 8.49 2.60 18.78
N ASP A 167 9.68 2.08 19.02
CA ASP A 167 10.53 2.46 20.15
C ASP A 167 11.75 3.23 19.65
N ASP A 168 12.30 4.10 20.50
CA ASP A 168 13.59 4.78 20.27
C ASP A 168 14.80 3.85 20.45
N ASN A 169 14.57 2.54 20.47
CA ASN A 169 15.56 1.51 20.73
C ASN A 169 15.61 0.48 19.59
N TRP A 170 16.64 0.55 18.76
CA TRP A 170 16.85 -0.36 17.64
C TRP A 170 17.05 -1.83 18.08
N GLU A 171 17.54 -2.11 19.31
CA GLU A 171 17.67 -3.46 19.84
C GLU A 171 16.32 -4.16 19.99
N ALA A 172 15.25 -3.42 20.26
CA ALA A 172 13.89 -3.96 20.31
C ALA A 172 13.46 -4.49 18.92
N ASP A 173 13.80 -3.80 17.84
CA ASP A 173 13.51 -4.25 16.48
C ASP A 173 14.30 -5.52 16.11
N VAL A 174 15.55 -5.63 16.56
CA VAL A 174 16.32 -6.88 16.43
C VAL A 174 15.63 -8.04 17.15
N ALA A 175 15.17 -7.82 18.38
CA ALA A 175 14.46 -8.83 19.15
C ALA A 175 13.16 -9.28 18.44
N ARG A 176 12.36 -8.33 17.93
CA ARG A 176 11.14 -8.61 17.15
C ARG A 176 11.42 -9.52 15.96
N LEU A 177 12.38 -9.15 15.13
CA LEU A 177 12.72 -9.91 13.93
C LEU A 177 13.24 -11.32 14.28
N ARG A 178 14.17 -11.44 15.24
CA ARG A 178 14.72 -12.74 15.66
C ARG A 178 13.65 -13.66 16.23
N MET A 179 12.86 -13.16 17.16
CA MET A 179 11.86 -13.98 17.84
C MET A 179 10.72 -14.40 16.89
N VAL A 180 10.26 -13.51 15.99
CA VAL A 180 9.26 -13.89 14.99
C VAL A 180 9.85 -14.90 14.00
N ARG A 181 11.08 -14.67 13.47
CA ARG A 181 11.74 -15.61 12.55
C ARG A 181 11.93 -16.99 13.17
N GLU A 182 12.37 -17.06 14.42
CA GLU A 182 12.49 -18.31 15.17
C GLU A 182 11.14 -19.00 15.35
N ALA A 183 10.11 -18.23 15.69
CA ALA A 183 8.78 -18.76 15.96
C ALA A 183 8.12 -19.42 14.73
N VAL A 184 8.30 -18.84 13.53
CA VAL A 184 7.71 -19.35 12.29
C VAL A 184 8.62 -20.34 11.52
N GLY A 185 9.87 -20.49 11.93
CA GLY A 185 10.84 -21.39 11.28
C GLY A 185 11.35 -20.86 9.94
N SER A 186 12.03 -21.67 9.14
CA SER A 186 12.73 -21.26 7.91
C SER A 186 11.90 -21.21 6.64
N GLY A 187 10.69 -21.75 6.63
CA GLY A 187 9.87 -21.85 5.41
C GLY A 187 9.14 -20.55 5.01
N PRO A 188 8.49 -19.85 5.95
CA PRO A 188 7.75 -18.63 5.65
C PRO A 188 8.65 -17.46 5.25
N LEU A 189 8.13 -16.56 4.40
CA LEU A 189 8.75 -15.27 4.11
C LEU A 189 8.53 -14.32 5.30
N VAL A 190 9.60 -13.68 5.78
CA VAL A 190 9.55 -12.68 6.85
C VAL A 190 10.23 -11.40 6.36
N TYR A 191 9.61 -10.26 6.61
CA TYR A 191 10.22 -8.96 6.33
C TYR A 191 9.85 -7.93 7.40
N GLY A 192 10.81 -7.07 7.71
CA GLY A 192 10.67 -6.00 8.68
C GLY A 192 10.34 -4.68 8.00
N ASP A 193 9.30 -4.00 8.46
CA ASP A 193 8.79 -2.77 7.85
C ASP A 193 8.75 -1.63 8.86
N TRP A 194 9.45 -0.53 8.53
CA TRP A 194 9.49 0.70 9.33
C TRP A 194 8.59 1.82 8.81
N ASN A 195 7.93 1.65 7.67
CA ASN A 195 7.13 2.71 7.03
C ASN A 195 7.85 4.07 7.01
N CYS A 196 9.08 4.09 6.55
CA CYS A 196 9.97 5.25 6.50
C CYS A 196 10.48 5.76 7.86
N GLY A 197 10.18 5.11 8.99
CA GLY A 197 10.42 5.66 10.34
C GLY A 197 11.84 5.50 10.88
N ALA A 198 12.72 4.71 10.23
CA ALA A 198 14.08 4.52 10.72
C ALA A 198 15.05 5.55 10.16
N THR A 199 16.07 5.90 10.97
CA THR A 199 17.29 6.51 10.43
C THR A 199 18.10 5.47 9.67
N SER A 200 18.91 5.87 8.69
CA SER A 200 19.79 4.94 7.99
C SER A 200 20.79 4.27 8.95
N LEU A 201 21.22 4.96 10.02
CA LEU A 201 22.10 4.41 11.02
C LEU A 201 21.45 3.26 11.81
N ASP A 202 20.23 3.45 12.29
CA ASP A 202 19.53 2.44 13.08
C ASP A 202 19.10 1.25 12.23
N ALA A 203 18.61 1.51 11.01
CA ALA A 203 18.29 0.45 10.05
C ALA A 203 19.55 -0.40 9.69
N ILE A 204 20.74 0.22 9.58
CA ILE A 204 22.02 -0.51 9.38
C ILE A 204 22.37 -1.33 10.61
N ARG A 205 22.21 -0.80 11.82
CA ARG A 205 22.46 -1.54 13.07
C ARG A 205 21.57 -2.78 13.16
N VAL A 206 20.26 -2.61 12.96
CA VAL A 206 19.32 -3.72 12.94
C VAL A 206 19.67 -4.72 11.85
N GLY A 207 19.83 -4.28 10.60
CA GLY A 207 20.11 -5.16 9.48
C GLY A 207 21.39 -5.98 9.67
N ARG A 208 22.47 -5.39 10.24
CA ARG A 208 23.69 -6.11 10.58
C ARG A 208 23.49 -7.12 11.70
N ALA A 209 22.69 -6.78 12.70
CA ALA A 209 22.41 -7.67 13.81
C ALA A 209 21.53 -8.88 13.41
N VAL A 210 20.87 -8.83 12.25
CA VAL A 210 20.00 -9.91 11.75
C VAL A 210 20.46 -10.48 10.41
N GLN A 211 21.69 -10.23 9.98
CA GLN A 211 22.25 -10.73 8.71
C GLN A 211 22.27 -12.27 8.58
N ASP A 212 22.29 -12.97 9.71
CA ASP A 212 22.20 -14.41 9.79
C ASP A 212 20.79 -14.97 9.57
N LEU A 213 19.77 -14.09 9.50
CA LEU A 213 18.38 -14.47 9.29
C LEU A 213 18.01 -14.35 7.81
N ASP A 214 17.19 -15.29 7.34
CA ASP A 214 16.55 -15.19 6.03
C ASP A 214 15.34 -14.25 6.11
N ILE A 215 15.60 -12.95 5.96
CA ILE A 215 14.61 -11.89 6.04
C ILE A 215 14.85 -10.83 4.95
N MET A 216 13.85 -10.03 4.68
CA MET A 216 13.89 -8.85 3.82
C MET A 216 13.61 -7.59 4.66
N LEU A 217 14.13 -6.44 4.25
CA LEU A 217 13.80 -5.13 4.83
C LEU A 217 12.81 -4.41 3.93
N GLU A 218 11.77 -3.78 4.51
CA GLU A 218 10.80 -2.98 3.78
C GLU A 218 10.90 -1.52 4.21
N GLN A 219 11.10 -0.62 3.23
CA GLN A 219 11.08 0.84 3.35
C GLN A 219 11.58 1.38 4.70
N PRO A 220 12.83 1.09 5.10
CA PRO A 220 13.32 1.51 6.40
C PRO A 220 13.40 3.03 6.55
N CYS A 221 13.77 3.75 5.48
CA CYS A 221 14.07 5.17 5.51
C CYS A 221 13.15 5.97 4.59
N ALA A 222 13.06 7.27 4.85
CA ALA A 222 12.22 8.21 4.11
C ALA A 222 12.67 8.42 2.64
N THR A 223 13.95 8.19 2.32
CA THR A 223 14.49 8.40 0.97
C THR A 223 15.02 7.09 0.36
N MET A 224 14.96 6.99 -0.97
CA MET A 224 15.57 5.86 -1.71
C MET A 224 17.08 5.78 -1.47
N GLU A 225 17.73 6.92 -1.39
CA GLU A 225 19.17 7.03 -1.20
C GLU A 225 19.59 6.49 0.17
N ASP A 226 18.81 6.74 1.23
CA ASP A 226 19.06 6.19 2.55
C ASP A 226 18.72 4.68 2.61
N CYS A 227 17.63 4.24 1.97
CA CYS A 227 17.35 2.82 1.80
C CYS A 227 18.49 2.10 1.05
N LYS A 228 19.06 2.74 0.02
CA LYS A 228 20.22 2.22 -0.71
C LYS A 228 21.46 2.07 0.20
N ARG A 229 21.74 3.04 1.05
CA ARG A 229 22.82 2.94 2.05
C ARG A 229 22.62 1.77 2.99
N VAL A 230 21.38 1.55 3.45
CA VAL A 230 21.03 0.41 4.31
C VAL A 230 21.28 -0.90 3.55
N LYS A 231 20.77 -1.03 2.34
CA LYS A 231 20.97 -2.23 1.51
C LYS A 231 22.45 -2.55 1.29
N ASP A 232 23.25 -1.54 0.91
CA ASP A 232 24.67 -1.71 0.65
C ASP A 232 25.46 -2.11 1.91
N ALA A 233 25.07 -1.60 3.07
CA ALA A 233 25.74 -1.87 4.33
C ALA A 233 25.34 -3.20 4.98
N THR A 234 24.17 -3.74 4.63
CA THR A 234 23.61 -4.96 5.24
C THR A 234 23.57 -6.15 4.28
N HIS A 235 23.55 -5.90 2.97
CA HIS A 235 23.37 -6.88 1.91
C HIS A 235 22.04 -7.67 2.00
N LEU A 236 21.09 -7.22 2.83
CA LEU A 236 19.77 -7.81 2.92
C LEU A 236 18.91 -7.38 1.72
N PRO A 237 18.00 -8.23 1.24
CA PRO A 237 17.02 -7.84 0.22
C PRO A 237 16.17 -6.67 0.69
N MET A 238 15.85 -5.76 -0.25
CA MET A 238 15.10 -4.53 0.03
C MET A 238 13.79 -4.50 -0.75
N LYS A 239 12.69 -4.37 -0.02
CA LYS A 239 11.36 -4.10 -0.56
C LYS A 239 11.06 -2.60 -0.46
N MET A 240 10.73 -1.98 -1.58
CA MET A 240 10.31 -0.58 -1.62
C MET A 240 8.79 -0.48 -1.51
N ASP A 241 8.29 0.48 -0.75
CA ASP A 241 6.86 0.80 -0.63
C ASP A 241 6.63 2.29 -0.90
N GLU A 242 6.73 3.16 0.08
CA GLU A 242 6.32 4.57 -0.03
C GLU A 242 7.07 5.34 -1.12
N ASN A 243 8.34 5.01 -1.36
CA ASN A 243 9.12 5.66 -2.40
C ASN A 243 8.86 5.13 -3.82
N ALA A 244 8.14 4.01 -3.98
CA ALA A 244 7.77 3.44 -5.29
C ALA A 244 6.29 3.71 -5.56
N HIS A 245 5.96 4.91 -6.02
CA HIS A 245 4.59 5.39 -6.18
C HIS A 245 4.17 5.59 -7.64
N ASP A 246 5.12 5.59 -8.58
CA ASP A 246 4.87 5.69 -10.01
C ASP A 246 5.94 4.95 -10.83
N THR A 247 5.75 4.89 -12.14
CA THR A 247 6.71 4.27 -13.07
C THR A 247 8.09 4.94 -13.00
N SER A 248 8.17 6.25 -12.84
CA SER A 248 9.43 6.99 -12.79
C SER A 248 10.22 6.64 -11.54
N SER A 249 9.57 6.63 -10.38
CA SER A 249 10.18 6.25 -9.10
C SER A 249 10.61 4.79 -9.09
N MET A 250 9.85 3.87 -9.71
CA MET A 250 10.24 2.47 -9.86
C MET A 250 11.46 2.31 -10.77
N LEU A 251 11.53 3.05 -11.88
CA LEU A 251 12.71 3.06 -12.76
C LEU A 251 13.94 3.63 -12.02
N LYS A 252 13.77 4.69 -11.25
CA LYS A 252 14.83 5.24 -10.38
C LYS A 252 15.32 4.21 -9.37
N ALA A 253 14.40 3.53 -8.66
CA ALA A 253 14.75 2.51 -7.68
C ALA A 253 15.55 1.35 -8.31
N ARG A 254 15.16 0.94 -9.52
CA ARG A 254 15.91 -0.05 -10.30
C ARG A 254 17.30 0.45 -10.71
N GLN A 255 17.41 1.67 -11.21
CA GLN A 255 18.70 2.27 -11.61
C GLN A 255 19.67 2.39 -10.43
N LEU A 256 19.17 2.76 -9.25
CA LEU A 256 19.94 2.80 -8.01
C LEU A 256 20.31 1.39 -7.49
N GLY A 257 19.65 0.34 -7.97
CA GLY A 257 19.84 -1.02 -7.47
C GLY A 257 19.36 -1.21 -6.03
N VAL A 258 18.42 -0.38 -5.56
CA VAL A 258 17.88 -0.45 -4.19
C VAL A 258 16.76 -1.49 -4.07
N MET A 259 15.99 -1.72 -5.13
CA MET A 259 14.76 -2.50 -5.11
C MET A 259 14.99 -3.96 -5.53
N ASP A 260 14.67 -4.92 -4.67
CA ASP A 260 14.55 -6.34 -4.97
C ASP A 260 13.07 -6.77 -5.05
N ALA A 261 12.21 -6.10 -4.28
CA ALA A 261 10.76 -6.27 -4.28
C ALA A 261 10.06 -4.92 -4.14
N VAL A 262 8.77 -4.86 -4.44
CA VAL A 262 7.97 -3.64 -4.35
C VAL A 262 6.57 -3.94 -3.83
N ALA A 263 6.04 -3.04 -2.99
CA ALA A 263 4.64 -3.01 -2.62
C ALA A 263 3.88 -2.12 -3.61
N ILE A 264 2.94 -2.72 -4.35
CA ILE A 264 2.08 -2.01 -5.30
C ILE A 264 0.76 -1.70 -4.62
N LYS A 265 0.36 -0.43 -4.65
CA LYS A 265 -0.93 0.03 -4.14
C LYS A 265 -1.69 0.77 -5.24
N LEU A 266 -2.97 0.47 -5.42
CA LEU A 266 -3.82 1.13 -6.42
C LEU A 266 -4.07 2.62 -6.13
N SER A 267 -3.79 3.05 -4.91
CA SER A 267 -4.00 4.43 -4.44
C SER A 267 -2.78 5.34 -4.53
N LYS A 268 -1.70 4.88 -5.14
CA LYS A 268 -0.48 5.67 -5.38
C LYS A 268 -0.47 6.28 -6.75
#